data_00d8eb425aaf3656f377be5cad88858b
#
_entry.id   00d8eb425aaf3656f377be5cad88858b
#
_cell.length_a   1.000
_cell.length_b   1.000
_cell.length_c   1.000
_cell.angle_alpha   90.00
_cell.angle_beta   90.00
_cell.angle_gamma   90.00
#
_symmetry.space_group_name_H-M   'P 1'
#
loop_
_entity.id
_entity.type
_entity.pdbx_description
1 polymer ?
#
loop_
_entity_poly.entity_id
_entity_poly.type
_entity_poly.pdbx_seq_one_letter_code
_entity_poly.pdbx_strand_id
1 'polypeptide(L)'
;MESMGEGPLGWVDPRVARLIDANLDRSREGLRVVEDWCRFGLERDDLVVQLKDWRQRLGRLHRSTYKQARSTATDPGAGLSHPAQLERDNPQAVVAANCGRVQEALRVLEEYGRSVDPSLASESAAIRYGLYDLEVSCLNASVANARRQTLNNCQLCLITTPCPDLIERVSQALTAGVTMVQYRCKSGNDRERLDDAKALRMLCQTHGALFVINDRIDLALAVDADGVHLGQDDLPTDVARGLIGEARLLGRSTHTLDDVRRADTEACDYLGLGPVHTTAVKPDKPAVGPVRLQEAQAITRLPVFAIGGIDLDNIAALLDVGCRRIAVIGAIMAAENPERASQQLLQALLPPVD
;
A
#
# COMPACT_ATOMS: atom_id res chain seq x y z
N MET A 1 40.86 -29.24 -11.26
CA MET A 1 39.76 -28.22 -11.45
C MET A 1 40.00 -27.60 -12.80
N GLU A 2 39.39 -28.21 -13.82
CA GLU A 2 39.51 -27.79 -15.21
C GLU A 2 38.69 -26.50 -15.41
N SER A 3 39.34 -25.51 -15.99
CA SER A 3 38.70 -24.29 -16.51
C SER A 3 37.73 -24.72 -17.61
N MET A 4 36.44 -24.55 -17.38
CA MET A 4 35.46 -24.66 -18.46
C MET A 4 35.78 -23.56 -19.48
N GLY A 5 36.41 -23.97 -20.58
CA GLY A 5 36.81 -23.10 -21.64
C GLY A 5 35.63 -22.38 -22.30
N GLU A 6 35.74 -21.09 -22.43
CA GLU A 6 34.93 -20.28 -23.36
C GLU A 6 35.06 -20.91 -24.74
N GLY A 7 33.99 -21.49 -25.28
CA GLY A 7 33.96 -21.95 -26.66
C GLY A 7 34.28 -20.77 -27.61
N PRO A 8 34.84 -21.01 -28.81
CA PRO A 8 35.24 -19.93 -29.73
C PRO A 8 33.99 -19.19 -30.20
N LEU A 9 33.74 -18.04 -29.59
CA LEU A 9 32.82 -17.07 -30.18
C LEU A 9 33.50 -16.53 -31.46
N GLY A 10 32.76 -16.59 -32.55
CA GLY A 10 33.16 -15.87 -33.76
C GLY A 10 33.43 -14.39 -33.46
N TRP A 11 34.18 -13.74 -34.29
CA TRP A 11 34.49 -12.32 -34.18
C TRP A 11 33.22 -11.49 -33.93
N VAL A 12 33.20 -10.69 -32.83
CA VAL A 12 32.12 -9.76 -32.50
C VAL A 12 32.54 -8.36 -32.92
N ASP A 13 31.68 -7.67 -33.68
CA ASP A 13 31.94 -6.27 -34.07
C ASP A 13 32.16 -5.44 -32.76
N PRO A 14 33.28 -4.69 -32.65
CA PRO A 14 33.58 -3.91 -31.47
C PRO A 14 32.48 -2.91 -31.08
N ARG A 15 31.69 -2.41 -32.05
CA ARG A 15 30.56 -1.52 -31.78
C ARG A 15 29.43 -2.28 -31.10
N VAL A 16 29.15 -3.52 -31.51
CA VAL A 16 28.14 -4.39 -30.88
C VAL A 16 28.62 -4.80 -29.48
N ALA A 17 29.89 -5.16 -29.32
CA ALA A 17 30.47 -5.48 -28.01
C ALA A 17 30.35 -4.32 -27.03
N ARG A 18 30.65 -3.09 -27.46
CA ARG A 18 30.47 -1.86 -26.64
C ARG A 18 29.02 -1.58 -26.27
N LEU A 19 28.10 -1.78 -27.23
CA LEU A 19 26.66 -1.63 -27.00
C LEU A 19 26.15 -2.64 -25.96
N ILE A 20 26.60 -3.90 -26.05
CA ILE A 20 26.27 -4.95 -25.07
C ILE A 20 26.82 -4.58 -23.67
N ASP A 21 28.09 -4.16 -23.58
CA ASP A 21 28.73 -3.73 -22.34
C ASP A 21 27.91 -2.64 -21.63
N ALA A 22 27.60 -1.57 -22.37
CA ALA A 22 26.85 -0.43 -21.80
C ALA A 22 25.45 -0.81 -21.31
N ASN A 23 24.74 -1.69 -22.02
CA ASN A 23 23.38 -2.07 -21.63
C ASN A 23 23.36 -3.16 -20.54
N LEU A 24 24.38 -4.00 -20.40
CA LEU A 24 24.57 -4.87 -19.24
C LEU A 24 24.76 -4.04 -17.96
N ASP A 25 25.60 -3.00 -18.00
CA ASP A 25 25.79 -2.13 -16.84
C ASP A 25 24.51 -1.35 -16.52
N ARG A 26 23.87 -0.70 -17.49
CA ARG A 26 22.59 0.02 -17.28
C ARG A 26 21.52 -0.86 -16.66
N SER A 27 21.39 -2.11 -17.12
CA SER A 27 20.44 -3.06 -16.56
C SER A 27 20.75 -3.38 -15.11
N ARG A 28 22.02 -3.66 -14.78
CA ARG A 28 22.44 -4.01 -13.42
C ARG A 28 22.36 -2.84 -12.45
N GLU A 29 22.66 -1.64 -12.90
CA GLU A 29 22.56 -0.40 -12.12
C GLU A 29 21.09 -0.06 -11.82
N GLY A 30 20.20 -0.10 -12.83
CA GLY A 30 18.78 0.14 -12.63
C GLY A 30 18.13 -0.90 -11.71
N LEU A 31 18.44 -2.19 -11.89
CA LEU A 31 17.99 -3.25 -10.97
C LEU A 31 18.50 -3.01 -9.54
N ARG A 32 19.71 -2.44 -9.35
CA ARG A 32 20.23 -2.13 -8.02
C ARG A 32 19.42 -1.04 -7.33
N VAL A 33 19.02 0.01 -8.05
CA VAL A 33 18.17 1.08 -7.50
C VAL A 33 16.82 0.52 -7.04
N VAL A 34 16.21 -0.35 -7.85
CA VAL A 34 14.94 -1.01 -7.49
C VAL A 34 15.11 -1.96 -6.29
N GLU A 35 16.21 -2.75 -6.26
CA GLU A 35 16.55 -3.64 -5.15
C GLU A 35 16.66 -2.90 -3.81
N ASP A 36 17.35 -1.76 -3.79
CA ASP A 36 17.51 -0.97 -2.57
C ASP A 36 16.18 -0.40 -2.07
N TRP A 37 15.28 0.00 -2.98
CA TRP A 37 13.93 0.40 -2.60
C TRP A 37 13.11 -0.77 -2.04
N CYS A 38 13.15 -1.94 -2.69
CA CYS A 38 12.48 -3.13 -2.18
C CYS A 38 12.99 -3.53 -0.79
N ARG A 39 14.30 -3.34 -0.53
CA ARG A 39 14.95 -3.69 0.73
C ARG A 39 14.64 -2.71 1.85
N PHE A 40 14.83 -1.40 1.61
CA PHE A 40 14.82 -0.37 2.65
C PHE A 40 13.51 0.42 2.73
N GLY A 41 12.73 0.45 1.63
CA GLY A 41 11.47 1.18 1.57
C GLY A 41 10.24 0.30 1.66
N LEU A 42 10.31 -0.93 1.12
CA LEU A 42 9.18 -1.87 1.10
C LEU A 42 9.33 -3.04 2.06
N GLU A 43 10.55 -3.35 2.52
CA GLU A 43 10.87 -4.50 3.38
C GLU A 43 10.39 -5.84 2.79
N ARG A 44 10.55 -6.00 1.44
CA ARG A 44 10.08 -7.15 0.66
C ARG A 44 11.26 -8.05 0.27
N ASP A 45 11.62 -8.97 1.17
CA ASP A 45 12.75 -9.89 0.99
C ASP A 45 12.61 -10.77 -0.27
N ASP A 46 11.40 -11.17 -0.63
CA ASP A 46 11.10 -11.95 -1.83
C ASP A 46 11.51 -11.20 -3.11
N LEU A 47 11.16 -9.92 -3.23
CA LEU A 47 11.54 -9.07 -4.36
C LEU A 47 13.06 -8.81 -4.38
N VAL A 48 13.66 -8.62 -3.20
CA VAL A 48 15.12 -8.44 -3.07
C VAL A 48 15.88 -9.66 -3.57
N VAL A 49 15.45 -10.88 -3.19
CA VAL A 49 16.08 -12.13 -3.65
C VAL A 49 15.99 -12.26 -5.16
N GLN A 50 14.83 -11.99 -5.75
CA GLN A 50 14.61 -12.04 -7.20
C GLN A 50 15.51 -11.04 -7.96
N LEU A 51 15.58 -9.77 -7.51
CA LEU A 51 16.41 -8.74 -8.11
C LEU A 51 17.91 -9.07 -8.01
N LYS A 52 18.37 -9.62 -6.87
CA LYS A 52 19.74 -10.10 -6.71
C LYS A 52 20.07 -11.24 -7.67
N ASP A 53 19.17 -12.20 -7.85
CA ASP A 53 19.35 -13.29 -8.81
C ASP A 53 19.53 -12.75 -10.23
N TRP A 54 18.64 -11.87 -10.68
CA TRP A 54 18.74 -11.28 -12.02
C TRP A 54 20.04 -10.49 -12.23
N ARG A 55 20.47 -9.70 -11.25
CA ARG A 55 21.74 -8.96 -11.32
C ARG A 55 22.94 -9.90 -11.41
N GLN A 56 22.93 -11.03 -10.69
CA GLN A 56 24.00 -12.02 -10.76
C GLN A 56 23.99 -12.76 -12.10
N ARG A 57 22.82 -13.13 -12.63
CA ARG A 57 22.68 -13.77 -13.95
C ARG A 57 23.26 -12.88 -15.04
N LEU A 58 22.86 -11.60 -15.08
CA LEU A 58 23.43 -10.62 -16.02
C LEU A 58 24.94 -10.43 -15.81
N GLY A 59 25.41 -10.44 -14.56
CA GLY A 59 26.84 -10.33 -14.24
C GLY A 59 27.69 -11.47 -14.80
N ARG A 60 27.17 -12.70 -14.83
CA ARG A 60 27.85 -13.89 -15.41
C ARG A 60 27.94 -13.80 -16.92
N LEU A 61 27.02 -13.10 -17.58
CA LEU A 61 27.00 -12.88 -19.03
C LEU A 61 27.90 -11.72 -19.47
N HIS A 62 28.46 -10.97 -18.53
CA HIS A 62 29.33 -9.83 -18.81
C HIS A 62 30.76 -10.28 -19.07
N ARG A 63 31.03 -10.69 -20.32
CA ARG A 63 32.32 -11.24 -20.75
C ARG A 63 33.43 -10.17 -20.82
N SER A 64 34.67 -10.61 -20.71
CA SER A 64 35.83 -9.72 -20.81
C SER A 64 35.93 -8.99 -22.17
N THR A 65 35.52 -9.66 -23.22
CA THR A 65 35.51 -9.10 -24.61
C THR A 65 34.55 -7.90 -24.70
N TYR A 66 33.42 -7.89 -24.01
CA TYR A 66 32.51 -6.75 -23.98
C TYR A 66 33.13 -5.57 -23.22
N LYS A 67 33.72 -5.84 -22.05
CA LYS A 67 34.37 -4.81 -21.21
C LYS A 67 35.56 -4.16 -21.93
N GLN A 68 36.35 -4.92 -22.72
CA GLN A 68 37.48 -4.39 -23.47
C GLN A 68 37.05 -3.43 -24.59
N ALA A 69 35.81 -3.51 -25.05
CA ALA A 69 35.28 -2.59 -26.06
C ALA A 69 34.84 -1.24 -25.47
N ARG A 70 34.84 -1.08 -24.13
CA ARG A 70 34.44 0.15 -23.44
C ARG A 70 35.37 1.31 -23.79
N SER A 71 34.79 2.46 -24.12
CA SER A 71 35.52 3.72 -24.34
C SER A 71 34.61 4.90 -23.97
N THR A 72 34.86 5.51 -22.83
CA THR A 72 34.13 6.71 -22.41
C THR A 72 34.60 7.97 -23.14
N ALA A 73 35.90 8.00 -23.56
CA ALA A 73 36.48 9.15 -24.24
C ALA A 73 35.89 9.38 -25.66
N THR A 74 35.33 8.32 -26.28
CA THR A 74 34.75 8.38 -27.62
C THR A 74 33.24 8.20 -27.61
N ASP A 75 32.59 8.41 -26.48
CA ASP A 75 31.14 8.30 -26.40
C ASP A 75 30.46 9.62 -26.79
N PRO A 76 29.77 9.67 -27.94
CA PRO A 76 29.12 10.90 -28.39
C PRO A 76 27.91 11.27 -27.54
N GLY A 77 27.43 10.36 -26.69
CA GLY A 77 26.33 10.59 -25.76
C GLY A 77 26.77 11.02 -24.34
N ALA A 78 28.10 11.06 -24.10
CA ALA A 78 28.61 11.45 -22.79
C ALA A 78 28.25 12.91 -22.45
N GLY A 79 27.60 13.12 -21.32
CA GLY A 79 27.17 14.46 -20.86
C GLY A 79 25.86 14.97 -21.49
N LEU A 80 25.23 14.24 -22.41
CA LEU A 80 23.90 14.58 -22.90
C LEU A 80 22.84 14.17 -21.87
N SER A 81 21.99 15.13 -21.46
CA SER A 81 20.87 14.89 -20.57
C SER A 81 19.58 15.45 -21.15
N HIS A 82 18.45 14.86 -20.80
CA HIS A 82 17.14 15.38 -21.12
C HIS A 82 16.46 15.88 -19.82
N PRO A 83 15.83 17.08 -19.80
CA PRO A 83 15.22 17.65 -18.60
C PRO A 83 14.30 16.67 -17.85
N ALA A 84 13.49 15.89 -18.56
CA ALA A 84 12.61 14.87 -17.97
C ALA A 84 13.34 13.74 -17.21
N GLN A 85 14.66 13.64 -17.30
CA GLN A 85 15.46 12.66 -16.55
C GLN A 85 15.90 13.17 -15.19
N LEU A 86 15.77 14.48 -14.93
CA LEU A 86 16.28 15.15 -13.72
C LEU A 86 15.27 15.23 -12.60
N GLU A 87 13.97 15.15 -12.92
CA GLU A 87 12.89 15.32 -11.95
C GLU A 87 12.31 13.97 -11.53
N ARG A 88 12.13 13.77 -10.24
CA ARG A 88 11.49 12.62 -9.61
C ARG A 88 10.73 13.08 -8.38
N ASP A 89 9.41 13.10 -8.46
CA ASP A 89 8.55 13.67 -7.41
C ASP A 89 8.46 12.80 -6.15
N ASN A 90 8.69 11.51 -6.30
CA ASN A 90 8.56 10.55 -5.20
C ASN A 90 9.35 9.26 -5.49
N PRO A 91 9.56 8.41 -4.47
CA PRO A 91 10.26 7.13 -4.64
C PRO A 91 9.65 6.18 -5.68
N GLN A 92 8.33 6.19 -5.84
CA GLN A 92 7.64 5.37 -6.84
C GLN A 92 8.02 5.78 -8.27
N ALA A 93 8.14 7.09 -8.52
CA ALA A 93 8.64 7.62 -9.80
C ALA A 93 10.10 7.20 -10.06
N VAL A 94 10.94 7.09 -9.02
CA VAL A 94 12.30 6.56 -9.14
C VAL A 94 12.28 5.08 -9.54
N VAL A 95 11.44 4.26 -8.89
CA VAL A 95 11.28 2.84 -9.22
C VAL A 95 10.81 2.65 -10.65
N ALA A 96 9.71 3.30 -11.05
CA ALA A 96 9.15 3.19 -12.40
C ALA A 96 10.16 3.61 -13.49
N ALA A 97 10.88 4.72 -13.27
CA ALA A 97 11.89 5.18 -14.21
C ALA A 97 13.08 4.20 -14.35
N ASN A 98 13.49 3.55 -13.26
CA ASN A 98 14.56 2.56 -13.33
C ASN A 98 14.08 1.23 -13.93
N CYS A 99 12.86 0.78 -13.62
CA CYS A 99 12.25 -0.36 -14.31
C CYS A 99 12.19 -0.13 -15.83
N GLY A 100 11.72 1.04 -16.29
CA GLY A 100 11.67 1.39 -17.70
C GLY A 100 13.07 1.37 -18.35
N ARG A 101 14.08 1.99 -17.73
CA ARG A 101 15.48 1.96 -18.23
C ARG A 101 16.04 0.55 -18.34
N VAL A 102 15.75 -0.31 -17.37
CA VAL A 102 16.16 -1.71 -17.39
C VAL A 102 15.46 -2.47 -18.51
N GLN A 103 14.15 -2.28 -18.69
CA GLN A 103 13.36 -2.91 -19.75
C GLN A 103 13.91 -2.52 -21.14
N GLU A 104 14.23 -1.23 -21.35
CA GLU A 104 14.84 -0.74 -22.59
C GLU A 104 16.22 -1.35 -22.83
N ALA A 105 17.08 -1.35 -21.81
CA ALA A 105 18.42 -1.92 -21.90
C ALA A 105 18.39 -3.43 -22.17
N LEU A 106 17.51 -4.18 -21.50
CA LEU A 106 17.31 -5.61 -21.74
C LEU A 106 16.78 -5.89 -23.14
N ARG A 107 15.91 -5.03 -23.69
CA ARG A 107 15.45 -5.16 -25.07
C ARG A 107 16.60 -5.00 -26.06
N VAL A 108 17.50 -4.05 -25.84
CA VAL A 108 18.70 -3.87 -26.66
C VAL A 108 19.59 -5.11 -26.58
N LEU A 109 19.82 -5.67 -25.38
CA LEU A 109 20.60 -6.90 -25.19
C LEU A 109 19.97 -8.11 -25.89
N GLU A 110 18.63 -8.23 -25.83
CA GLU A 110 17.89 -9.27 -26.55
C GLU A 110 18.12 -9.18 -28.05
N GLU A 111 17.97 -8.01 -28.67
CA GLU A 111 18.07 -7.84 -30.11
C GLU A 111 19.52 -8.06 -30.64
N TYR A 112 20.48 -7.39 -30.01
CA TYR A 112 21.89 -7.52 -30.46
C TYR A 112 22.57 -8.82 -30.03
N GLY A 113 22.06 -9.44 -28.95
CA GLY A 113 22.51 -10.74 -28.48
C GLY A 113 22.12 -11.90 -29.40
N ARG A 114 21.02 -11.80 -30.15
CA ARG A 114 20.50 -12.90 -31.00
C ARG A 114 21.53 -13.51 -31.93
N SER A 115 22.42 -12.69 -32.53
CA SER A 115 23.41 -13.12 -33.48
C SER A 115 24.77 -13.43 -32.88
N VAL A 116 25.11 -12.85 -31.70
CA VAL A 116 26.48 -12.94 -31.15
C VAL A 116 26.52 -13.76 -29.85
N ASP A 117 25.44 -13.78 -29.09
CA ASP A 117 25.31 -14.50 -27.79
C ASP A 117 23.84 -14.87 -27.52
N PRO A 118 23.35 -15.99 -28.08
CA PRO A 118 21.96 -16.42 -27.87
C PRO A 118 21.57 -16.60 -26.40
N SER A 119 22.54 -16.95 -25.54
CA SER A 119 22.34 -17.07 -24.11
C SER A 119 22.01 -15.72 -23.45
N LEU A 120 22.78 -14.67 -23.83
CA LEU A 120 22.50 -13.29 -23.40
C LEU A 120 21.12 -12.82 -23.88
N ALA A 121 20.75 -13.12 -25.13
CA ALA A 121 19.44 -12.74 -25.65
C ALA A 121 18.29 -13.41 -24.90
N SER A 122 18.39 -14.73 -24.68
CA SER A 122 17.37 -15.50 -23.94
C SER A 122 17.21 -15.04 -22.51
N GLU A 123 18.31 -14.83 -21.78
CA GLU A 123 18.31 -14.35 -20.40
C GLU A 123 17.73 -12.93 -20.29
N SER A 124 18.13 -12.04 -21.21
CA SER A 124 17.61 -10.66 -21.22
C SER A 124 16.11 -10.63 -21.45
N ALA A 125 15.59 -11.47 -22.36
CA ALA A 125 14.15 -11.61 -22.57
C ALA A 125 13.44 -12.13 -21.32
N ALA A 126 13.94 -13.18 -20.68
CA ALA A 126 13.33 -13.77 -19.47
C ALA A 126 13.27 -12.76 -18.32
N ILE A 127 14.37 -12.04 -18.07
CA ILE A 127 14.42 -11.02 -17.01
C ILE A 127 13.49 -9.85 -17.35
N ARG A 128 13.42 -9.42 -18.59
CA ARG A 128 12.56 -8.31 -19.02
C ARG A 128 11.07 -8.62 -18.78
N TYR A 129 10.62 -9.83 -19.10
CA TYR A 129 9.23 -10.24 -18.81
C TYR A 129 8.97 -10.34 -17.31
N GLY A 130 9.89 -10.93 -16.54
CA GLY A 130 9.75 -10.98 -15.08
C GLY A 130 9.76 -9.60 -14.43
N LEU A 131 10.45 -8.62 -15.05
CA LEU A 131 10.48 -7.26 -14.51
C LEU A 131 9.13 -6.53 -14.65
N TYR A 132 8.31 -6.84 -15.64
CA TYR A 132 6.94 -6.29 -15.72
C TYR A 132 6.11 -6.69 -14.50
N ASP A 133 6.15 -7.97 -14.11
CA ASP A 133 5.41 -8.47 -12.94
C ASP A 133 5.98 -7.91 -11.63
N LEU A 134 7.31 -7.80 -11.54
CA LEU A 134 7.98 -7.23 -10.38
C LEU A 134 7.65 -5.74 -10.21
N GLU A 135 7.62 -4.97 -11.28
CA GLU A 135 7.25 -3.55 -11.24
C GLU A 135 5.83 -3.37 -10.69
N VAL A 136 4.87 -4.15 -11.16
CA VAL A 136 3.50 -4.15 -10.63
C VAL A 136 3.49 -4.50 -9.13
N SER A 137 4.28 -5.49 -8.72
CA SER A 137 4.41 -5.90 -7.32
C SER A 137 5.00 -4.78 -6.43
N CYS A 138 6.02 -4.06 -6.92
CA CYS A 138 6.59 -2.91 -6.23
C CYS A 138 5.59 -1.75 -6.08
N LEU A 139 4.82 -1.46 -7.13
CA LEU A 139 3.82 -0.40 -7.11
C LEU A 139 2.70 -0.73 -6.11
N ASN A 140 2.19 -1.96 -6.14
CA ASN A 140 1.17 -2.42 -5.21
C ASN A 140 1.65 -2.39 -3.75
N ALA A 141 2.88 -2.83 -3.48
CA ALA A 141 3.48 -2.78 -2.16
C ALA A 141 3.66 -1.33 -1.67
N SER A 142 4.02 -0.41 -2.55
CA SER A 142 4.14 1.01 -2.23
C SER A 142 2.79 1.62 -1.83
N VAL A 143 1.72 1.30 -2.54
CA VAL A 143 0.35 1.73 -2.22
C VAL A 143 -0.11 1.14 -0.89
N ALA A 144 0.13 -0.17 -0.67
CA ALA A 144 -0.18 -0.84 0.59
C ALA A 144 0.51 -0.18 1.79
N ASN A 145 1.81 0.11 1.66
CA ASN A 145 2.58 0.76 2.72
C ASN A 145 2.09 2.18 3.02
N ALA A 146 1.77 2.98 2.00
CA ALA A 146 1.20 4.31 2.19
C ALA A 146 -0.14 4.25 2.95
N ARG A 147 -1.03 3.33 2.58
CA ARG A 147 -2.31 3.11 3.27
C ARG A 147 -2.10 2.67 4.72
N ARG A 148 -1.19 1.72 4.99
CA ARG A 148 -0.87 1.27 6.36
C ARG A 148 -0.25 2.38 7.19
N GLN A 149 0.60 3.21 6.60
CA GLN A 149 1.17 4.36 7.30
C GLN A 149 0.10 5.38 7.69
N THR A 150 -0.84 5.70 6.79
CA THR A 150 -1.98 6.58 7.10
C THR A 150 -2.86 5.95 8.20
N LEU A 151 -3.13 4.64 8.12
CA LEU A 151 -3.87 3.90 9.15
C LEU A 151 -3.18 3.95 10.52
N ASN A 152 -1.86 3.77 10.56
CA ASN A 152 -1.09 3.80 11.81
C ASN A 152 -1.11 5.18 12.48
N ASN A 153 -1.25 6.24 11.70
CA ASN A 153 -1.38 7.61 12.21
C ASN A 153 -2.85 8.01 12.49
N CYS A 154 -3.82 7.18 12.08
CA CYS A 154 -5.23 7.48 12.25
C CYS A 154 -5.66 7.30 13.71
N GLN A 155 -6.24 8.35 14.30
CA GLN A 155 -6.79 8.34 15.64
C GLN A 155 -8.33 8.34 15.64
N LEU A 156 -8.97 8.94 14.63
CA LEU A 156 -10.41 9.08 14.52
C LEU A 156 -10.92 8.55 13.18
N CYS A 157 -11.75 7.51 13.24
CA CYS A 157 -12.49 6.98 12.11
C CYS A 157 -13.94 7.47 12.15
N LEU A 158 -14.39 8.18 11.13
CA LEU A 158 -15.80 8.51 10.95
C LEU A 158 -16.52 7.37 10.23
N ILE A 159 -17.52 6.78 10.86
CA ILE A 159 -18.43 5.82 10.20
C ILE A 159 -19.71 6.53 9.84
N THR A 160 -20.10 6.48 8.57
CA THR A 160 -21.27 7.18 8.08
C THR A 160 -22.58 6.47 8.44
N THR A 161 -23.65 7.23 8.43
CA THR A 161 -25.04 6.75 8.41
C THR A 161 -25.80 7.52 7.32
N PRO A 162 -26.80 6.91 6.66
CA PRO A 162 -27.60 7.60 5.65
C PRO A 162 -28.24 8.87 6.20
N CYS A 163 -28.03 9.99 5.55
CA CYS A 163 -28.69 11.28 5.81
C CYS A 163 -28.68 12.12 4.54
N PRO A 164 -29.59 13.12 4.40
CA PRO A 164 -29.69 13.94 3.19
C PRO A 164 -28.44 14.76 2.88
N ASP A 165 -27.70 15.19 3.91
CA ASP A 165 -26.53 16.03 3.88
C ASP A 165 -25.21 15.25 4.10
N LEU A 166 -25.20 13.94 3.75
CA LEU A 166 -24.09 13.02 3.96
C LEU A 166 -22.74 13.57 3.47
N ILE A 167 -22.69 14.01 2.24
CA ILE A 167 -21.48 14.51 1.58
C ILE A 167 -20.93 15.75 2.30
N GLU A 168 -21.81 16.67 2.67
CA GLU A 168 -21.43 17.90 3.37
C GLU A 168 -20.87 17.58 4.78
N ARG A 169 -21.55 16.74 5.55
CA ARG A 169 -21.07 16.31 6.89
C ARG A 169 -19.70 15.66 6.84
N VAL A 170 -19.50 14.77 5.89
CA VAL A 170 -18.19 14.12 5.70
C VAL A 170 -17.13 15.13 5.26
N SER A 171 -17.47 16.08 4.37
CA SER A 171 -16.56 17.14 3.96
C SER A 171 -16.11 18.01 5.15
N GLN A 172 -17.04 18.41 6.02
CA GLN A 172 -16.76 19.15 7.26
C GLN A 172 -15.83 18.35 8.21
N ALA A 173 -16.09 17.06 8.38
CA ALA A 173 -15.24 16.19 9.22
C ALA A 173 -13.83 16.05 8.65
N LEU A 174 -13.67 15.91 7.33
CA LEU A 174 -12.37 15.84 6.66
C LEU A 174 -11.61 17.17 6.77
N THR A 175 -12.28 18.30 6.65
CA THR A 175 -11.70 19.64 6.87
C THR A 175 -11.17 19.79 8.30
N ALA A 176 -11.83 19.18 9.27
CA ALA A 176 -11.40 19.16 10.67
C ALA A 176 -10.17 18.27 10.92
N GLY A 177 -9.74 17.45 9.95
CA GLY A 177 -8.58 16.57 10.06
C GLY A 177 -8.89 15.10 10.29
N VAL A 178 -10.13 14.63 10.08
CA VAL A 178 -10.43 13.19 10.07
C VAL A 178 -9.69 12.54 8.93
N THR A 179 -8.93 11.47 9.22
CA THR A 179 -8.07 10.79 8.25
C THR A 179 -8.59 9.43 7.80
N MET A 180 -9.76 9.00 8.26
CA MET A 180 -10.39 7.76 7.84
C MET A 180 -11.91 7.89 7.87
N VAL A 181 -12.55 7.55 6.75
CA VAL A 181 -14.01 7.51 6.60
C VAL A 181 -14.42 6.11 6.20
N GLN A 182 -15.34 5.51 6.96
CA GLN A 182 -15.97 4.24 6.64
C GLN A 182 -17.40 4.48 6.17
N TYR A 183 -17.67 4.25 4.88
CA TYR A 183 -19.01 4.35 4.32
C TYR A 183 -19.85 3.14 4.71
N ARG A 184 -20.91 3.39 5.45
CA ARG A 184 -21.86 2.38 5.92
C ARG A 184 -23.27 2.79 5.57
N CYS A 185 -23.90 2.05 4.63
CA CYS A 185 -25.28 2.23 4.22
C CYS A 185 -25.97 0.86 4.13
N LYS A 186 -26.84 0.55 5.10
CA LYS A 186 -27.58 -0.74 5.18
C LYS A 186 -28.95 -0.70 4.48
N SER A 187 -29.40 0.46 4.03
CA SER A 187 -30.68 0.69 3.33
C SER A 187 -30.43 1.35 1.98
N GLY A 188 -31.45 1.39 1.11
CA GLY A 188 -31.33 1.98 -0.23
C GLY A 188 -30.96 0.97 -1.31
N ASN A 189 -30.82 1.44 -2.54
CA ASN A 189 -30.44 0.63 -3.70
C ASN A 189 -28.95 0.76 -4.04
N ASP A 190 -28.43 -0.16 -4.86
CA ASP A 190 -26.99 -0.20 -5.16
C ASP A 190 -26.52 0.97 -6.05
N ARG A 191 -27.40 1.59 -6.84
CA ARG A 191 -27.06 2.76 -7.64
C ARG A 191 -26.77 3.98 -6.74
N GLU A 192 -27.66 4.25 -5.81
CA GLU A 192 -27.48 5.34 -4.81
C GLU A 192 -26.21 5.10 -3.98
N ARG A 193 -26.01 3.86 -3.49
CA ARG A 193 -24.78 3.51 -2.75
C ARG A 193 -23.52 3.73 -3.57
N LEU A 194 -23.55 3.41 -4.87
CA LEU A 194 -22.41 3.61 -5.76
C LEU A 194 -22.12 5.10 -5.98
N ASP A 195 -23.17 5.91 -6.16
CA ASP A 195 -23.02 7.35 -6.37
C ASP A 195 -22.49 8.05 -5.11
N ASP A 196 -23.02 7.74 -3.94
CA ASP A 196 -22.50 8.21 -2.64
C ASP A 196 -21.04 7.79 -2.44
N ALA A 197 -20.74 6.50 -2.67
CA ALA A 197 -19.40 5.97 -2.47
C ALA A 197 -18.36 6.64 -3.40
N LYS A 198 -18.71 6.93 -4.64
CA LYS A 198 -17.85 7.68 -5.58
C LYS A 198 -17.59 9.10 -5.08
N ALA A 199 -18.63 9.81 -4.64
CA ALA A 199 -18.50 11.15 -4.12
C ALA A 199 -17.61 11.20 -2.86
N LEU A 200 -17.85 10.29 -1.93
CA LEU A 200 -17.04 10.17 -0.70
C LEU A 200 -15.58 9.77 -1.00
N ARG A 201 -15.36 8.86 -1.97
CA ARG A 201 -14.01 8.49 -2.42
C ARG A 201 -13.22 9.69 -2.92
N MET A 202 -13.84 10.53 -3.75
CA MET A 202 -13.22 11.77 -4.26
C MET A 202 -12.89 12.75 -3.13
N LEU A 203 -13.80 12.95 -2.19
CA LEU A 203 -13.55 13.79 -1.01
C LEU A 203 -12.38 13.27 -0.17
N CYS A 204 -12.37 11.99 0.17
CA CYS A 204 -11.29 11.39 0.96
C CYS A 204 -9.94 11.53 0.24
N GLN A 205 -9.91 11.30 -1.08
CA GLN A 205 -8.70 11.47 -1.88
C GLN A 205 -8.18 12.92 -1.86
N THR A 206 -9.05 13.90 -1.97
CA THR A 206 -8.69 15.34 -1.93
C THR A 206 -8.07 15.73 -0.58
N HIS A 207 -8.52 15.11 0.52
CA HIS A 207 -8.03 15.37 1.88
C HIS A 207 -6.92 14.41 2.33
N GLY A 208 -6.47 13.46 1.47
CA GLY A 208 -5.48 12.45 1.85
C GLY A 208 -5.95 11.46 2.91
N ALA A 209 -7.26 11.30 3.06
CA ALA A 209 -7.89 10.40 4.03
C ALA A 209 -8.18 9.03 3.42
N LEU A 210 -8.15 7.99 4.26
CA LEU A 210 -8.53 6.63 3.89
C LEU A 210 -10.04 6.53 3.69
N PHE A 211 -10.46 5.88 2.61
CA PHE A 211 -11.85 5.56 2.33
C PHE A 211 -12.08 4.05 2.40
N VAL A 212 -12.93 3.62 3.33
CA VAL A 212 -13.22 2.22 3.61
C VAL A 212 -14.71 1.95 3.38
N ILE A 213 -15.04 0.81 2.78
CA ILE A 213 -16.43 0.35 2.60
C ILE A 213 -16.77 -0.69 3.67
N ASN A 214 -17.94 -0.53 4.30
CA ASN A 214 -18.46 -1.49 5.26
C ASN A 214 -19.15 -2.65 4.55
N ASP A 215 -18.82 -3.91 4.86
CA ASP A 215 -19.39 -5.19 4.43
C ASP A 215 -19.27 -5.49 2.91
N ARG A 216 -19.40 -4.52 2.02
CA ARG A 216 -19.57 -4.67 0.55
C ARG A 216 -18.24 -4.63 -0.20
N ILE A 217 -17.62 -5.79 -0.39
CA ILE A 217 -16.36 -5.93 -1.15
C ILE A 217 -16.53 -5.51 -2.61
N ASP A 218 -17.63 -5.87 -3.23
CA ASP A 218 -17.97 -5.50 -4.60
C ASP A 218 -18.02 -3.98 -4.81
N LEU A 219 -18.63 -3.26 -3.88
CA LEU A 219 -18.68 -1.80 -3.90
C LEU A 219 -17.28 -1.21 -3.69
N ALA A 220 -16.48 -1.76 -2.77
CA ALA A 220 -15.12 -1.30 -2.53
C ALA A 220 -14.22 -1.43 -3.78
N LEU A 221 -14.37 -2.53 -4.53
CA LEU A 221 -13.67 -2.73 -5.79
C LEU A 221 -14.17 -1.77 -6.89
N ALA A 222 -15.49 -1.56 -6.97
CA ALA A 222 -16.10 -0.71 -7.99
C ALA A 222 -15.69 0.78 -7.88
N VAL A 223 -15.40 1.27 -6.66
CA VAL A 223 -15.00 2.68 -6.42
C VAL A 223 -13.51 2.84 -6.11
N ASP A 224 -12.73 1.76 -6.21
CA ASP A 224 -11.31 1.72 -5.82
C ASP A 224 -11.08 2.27 -4.40
N ALA A 225 -11.85 1.78 -3.42
CA ALA A 225 -11.69 2.15 -2.03
C ALA A 225 -10.34 1.69 -1.48
N ASP A 226 -9.85 2.36 -0.42
CA ASP A 226 -8.60 2.01 0.24
C ASP A 226 -8.69 0.73 1.06
N GLY A 227 -9.91 0.28 1.41
CA GLY A 227 -10.13 -0.96 2.13
C GLY A 227 -11.60 -1.31 2.32
N VAL A 228 -11.79 -2.41 3.04
CA VAL A 228 -13.09 -2.88 3.51
C VAL A 228 -13.06 -3.15 5.01
N HIS A 229 -14.21 -3.04 5.66
CA HIS A 229 -14.38 -3.44 7.06
C HIS A 229 -15.48 -4.47 7.15
N LEU A 230 -15.19 -5.64 7.73
CA LEU A 230 -16.10 -6.79 7.81
C LEU A 230 -16.50 -7.08 9.25
N GLY A 231 -17.77 -7.43 9.44
CA GLY A 231 -18.31 -7.97 10.67
C GLY A 231 -18.04 -9.46 10.82
N GLN A 232 -18.46 -10.05 11.96
CA GLN A 232 -18.22 -11.47 12.26
C GLN A 232 -19.01 -12.43 11.34
N ASP A 233 -20.16 -11.98 10.86
CA ASP A 233 -21.09 -12.75 10.01
C ASP A 233 -20.88 -12.50 8.50
N ASP A 234 -19.90 -11.64 8.14
CA ASP A 234 -19.54 -11.38 6.75
C ASP A 234 -18.56 -12.43 6.21
N LEU A 235 -18.04 -12.24 5.00
CA LEU A 235 -17.10 -13.16 4.38
C LEU A 235 -15.88 -13.46 5.29
N PRO A 236 -15.38 -14.70 5.29
CA PRO A 236 -14.12 -15.05 5.95
C PRO A 236 -12.97 -14.17 5.46
N THR A 237 -12.04 -13.90 6.35
CA THR A 237 -10.95 -12.94 6.13
C THR A 237 -10.02 -13.35 4.98
N ASP A 238 -9.72 -14.65 4.84
CA ASP A 238 -8.91 -15.22 3.77
C ASP A 238 -9.57 -15.06 2.40
N VAL A 239 -10.88 -15.31 2.32
CA VAL A 239 -11.67 -15.12 1.10
C VAL A 239 -11.72 -13.63 0.72
N ALA A 240 -11.98 -12.77 1.70
CA ALA A 240 -12.00 -11.33 1.49
C ALA A 240 -10.64 -10.80 1.01
N ARG A 241 -9.53 -11.23 1.63
CA ARG A 241 -8.17 -10.87 1.23
C ARG A 241 -7.87 -11.31 -0.20
N GLY A 242 -8.29 -12.53 -0.60
CA GLY A 242 -8.16 -13.00 -1.98
C GLY A 242 -8.87 -12.11 -3.00
N LEU A 243 -10.02 -11.54 -2.64
CA LEU A 243 -10.79 -10.65 -3.52
C LEU A 243 -10.22 -9.24 -3.61
N ILE A 244 -9.83 -8.63 -2.46
CA ILE A 244 -9.37 -7.24 -2.44
C ILE A 244 -7.87 -7.09 -2.74
N GLY A 245 -7.09 -8.17 -2.67
CA GLY A 245 -5.63 -8.19 -2.84
C GLY A 245 -4.89 -7.58 -1.65
N GLU A 246 -3.55 -7.63 -1.69
CA GLU A 246 -2.66 -7.18 -0.60
C GLU A 246 -2.55 -5.65 -0.46
N ALA A 247 -2.93 -4.91 -1.49
CA ALA A 247 -2.79 -3.46 -1.51
C ALA A 247 -3.89 -2.72 -0.75
N ARG A 248 -5.04 -3.35 -0.48
CA ARG A 248 -6.17 -2.75 0.24
C ARG A 248 -6.19 -3.16 1.70
N LEU A 249 -6.66 -2.25 2.55
CA LEU A 249 -6.83 -2.50 3.98
C LEU A 249 -8.02 -3.42 4.25
N LEU A 250 -7.87 -4.32 5.22
CA LEU A 250 -8.91 -5.20 5.71
C LEU A 250 -9.12 -4.98 7.21
N GLY A 251 -10.24 -4.39 7.58
CA GLY A 251 -10.67 -4.23 8.96
C GLY A 251 -11.61 -5.33 9.41
N ARG A 252 -11.54 -5.72 10.69
CA ARG A 252 -12.39 -6.73 11.28
C ARG A 252 -13.07 -6.22 12.55
N SER A 253 -14.39 -6.40 12.67
CA SER A 253 -15.11 -6.17 13.92
C SER A 253 -14.78 -7.27 14.93
N THR A 254 -14.53 -6.89 16.18
CA THR A 254 -14.30 -7.81 17.31
C THR A 254 -15.19 -7.43 18.51
N HIS A 255 -15.60 -8.41 19.30
CA HIS A 255 -16.46 -8.22 20.47
C HIS A 255 -15.89 -8.86 21.73
N THR A 256 -15.01 -9.85 21.56
CA THR A 256 -14.37 -10.62 22.64
C THR A 256 -12.86 -10.62 22.45
N LEU A 257 -12.12 -11.00 23.50
CA LEU A 257 -10.66 -11.20 23.39
C LEU A 257 -10.31 -12.38 22.48
N ASP A 258 -11.18 -13.37 22.38
CA ASP A 258 -10.97 -14.50 21.47
C ASP A 258 -11.14 -14.08 20.00
N ASP A 259 -12.06 -13.15 19.72
CA ASP A 259 -12.13 -12.54 18.39
C ASP A 259 -10.84 -11.78 18.04
N VAL A 260 -10.27 -11.04 19.02
CA VAL A 260 -9.01 -10.31 18.83
C VAL A 260 -7.86 -11.28 18.56
N ARG A 261 -7.71 -12.35 19.35
CA ARG A 261 -6.67 -13.37 19.15
C ARG A 261 -6.78 -14.05 17.79
N ARG A 262 -8.01 -14.38 17.38
CA ARG A 262 -8.27 -14.99 16.06
C ARG A 262 -7.89 -14.02 14.94
N ALA A 263 -8.33 -12.77 15.00
CA ALA A 263 -8.05 -11.76 14.00
C ALA A 263 -6.55 -11.41 13.88
N ASP A 264 -5.78 -11.55 14.97
CA ASP A 264 -4.32 -11.36 14.97
C ASP A 264 -3.58 -12.43 14.15
N THR A 265 -4.21 -13.60 13.94
CA THR A 265 -3.69 -14.68 13.08
C THR A 265 -4.25 -14.63 11.65
N GLU A 266 -5.24 -13.80 11.40
CA GLU A 266 -5.84 -13.57 10.10
C GLU A 266 -5.13 -12.41 9.38
N ALA A 267 -5.32 -12.29 8.07
CA ALA A 267 -4.69 -11.24 7.25
C ALA A 267 -5.41 -9.88 7.38
N CYS A 268 -5.68 -9.43 8.61
CA CYS A 268 -6.28 -8.14 8.93
C CYS A 268 -5.23 -7.04 9.06
N ASP A 269 -5.62 -5.80 8.76
CA ASP A 269 -4.77 -4.62 8.96
C ASP A 269 -5.16 -3.82 10.20
N TYR A 270 -6.42 -3.91 10.68
CA TYR A 270 -6.90 -3.25 11.89
C TYR A 270 -8.17 -3.88 12.45
N LEU A 271 -8.48 -3.58 13.69
CA LEU A 271 -9.63 -4.09 14.42
C LEU A 271 -10.56 -2.96 14.89
N GLY A 272 -11.87 -3.22 14.86
CA GLY A 272 -12.87 -2.44 15.56
C GLY A 272 -13.36 -3.22 16.77
N LEU A 273 -13.12 -2.74 17.99
CA LEU A 273 -13.58 -3.39 19.23
C LEU A 273 -14.77 -2.66 19.85
N GLY A 274 -15.86 -3.37 20.02
CA GLY A 274 -17.04 -2.78 20.69
C GLY A 274 -18.32 -3.63 20.60
N PRO A 275 -19.44 -3.07 21.07
CA PRO A 275 -19.61 -1.69 21.55
C PRO A 275 -18.96 -1.44 22.92
N VAL A 276 -18.24 -0.31 23.08
CA VAL A 276 -17.57 0.02 24.36
C VAL A 276 -18.59 0.54 25.38
N HIS A 277 -19.55 1.33 24.90
CA HIS A 277 -20.73 1.78 25.65
C HIS A 277 -22.01 1.27 24.99
N THR A 278 -23.10 1.26 25.71
CA THR A 278 -24.43 0.92 25.16
C THR A 278 -24.75 1.87 24.00
N THR A 279 -25.30 1.35 22.90
CA THR A 279 -25.59 2.12 21.70
C THR A 279 -26.88 1.70 21.02
N ALA A 280 -27.62 2.65 20.48
CA ALA A 280 -28.83 2.40 19.72
C ALA A 280 -28.58 1.65 18.39
N VAL A 281 -27.34 1.66 17.88
CA VAL A 281 -26.97 0.99 16.61
C VAL A 281 -26.87 -0.53 16.76
N LYS A 282 -26.51 -1.03 17.96
CA LYS A 282 -26.46 -2.47 18.30
C LYS A 282 -26.97 -2.66 19.73
N PRO A 283 -28.29 -2.51 19.99
CA PRO A 283 -28.84 -2.55 21.33
C PRO A 283 -28.72 -3.92 22.02
N ASP A 284 -28.65 -4.99 21.24
CA ASP A 284 -28.60 -6.37 21.73
C ASP A 284 -27.19 -6.85 22.14
N LYS A 285 -26.16 -6.03 21.92
CA LYS A 285 -24.79 -6.40 22.30
C LYS A 285 -24.38 -5.71 23.60
N PRO A 286 -23.91 -6.49 24.63
CA PRO A 286 -23.43 -5.92 25.87
C PRO A 286 -22.19 -5.03 25.63
N ALA A 287 -22.08 -3.95 26.39
CA ALA A 287 -20.92 -3.08 26.36
C ALA A 287 -19.68 -3.82 26.87
N VAL A 288 -18.55 -3.73 26.13
CA VAL A 288 -17.31 -4.38 26.54
C VAL A 288 -16.54 -3.58 27.60
N GLY A 289 -16.74 -2.28 27.67
CA GLY A 289 -16.12 -1.38 28.64
C GLY A 289 -14.62 -1.09 28.41
N PRO A 290 -14.06 -0.10 29.13
CA PRO A 290 -12.66 0.33 28.97
C PRO A 290 -11.64 -0.74 29.35
N VAL A 291 -11.89 -1.53 30.39
CA VAL A 291 -10.96 -2.59 30.85
C VAL A 291 -10.71 -3.63 29.75
N ARG A 292 -11.79 -4.09 29.11
CA ARG A 292 -11.68 -5.06 28.00
C ARG A 292 -10.92 -4.48 26.80
N LEU A 293 -11.05 -3.18 26.56
CA LEU A 293 -10.30 -2.49 25.52
C LEU A 293 -8.79 -2.49 25.84
N GLN A 294 -8.41 -2.23 27.10
CA GLN A 294 -7.02 -2.30 27.55
C GLN A 294 -6.43 -3.70 27.36
N GLU A 295 -7.17 -4.74 27.77
CA GLU A 295 -6.78 -6.15 27.60
C GLU A 295 -6.57 -6.48 26.10
N ALA A 296 -7.48 -6.02 25.25
CA ALA A 296 -7.38 -6.24 23.80
C ALA A 296 -6.12 -5.58 23.19
N GLN A 297 -5.82 -4.34 23.58
CA GLN A 297 -4.63 -3.63 23.10
C GLN A 297 -3.31 -4.30 23.54
N ALA A 298 -3.32 -5.02 24.66
CA ALA A 298 -2.16 -5.73 25.17
C ALA A 298 -1.85 -7.05 24.44
N ILE A 299 -2.84 -7.65 23.76
CA ILE A 299 -2.70 -8.98 23.13
C ILE A 299 -2.56 -8.94 21.60
N THR A 300 -2.66 -7.77 20.95
CA THR A 300 -2.47 -7.63 19.50
C THR A 300 -1.53 -6.46 19.17
N ARG A 301 -0.86 -6.55 18.03
CA ARG A 301 -0.08 -5.44 17.46
C ARG A 301 -0.88 -4.63 16.44
N LEU A 302 -2.05 -5.10 16.05
CA LEU A 302 -2.90 -4.40 15.09
C LEU A 302 -3.47 -3.13 15.71
N PRO A 303 -3.67 -2.05 14.94
CA PRO A 303 -4.42 -0.88 15.38
C PRO A 303 -5.83 -1.27 15.83
N VAL A 304 -6.20 -0.96 17.09
CA VAL A 304 -7.53 -1.22 17.63
C VAL A 304 -8.29 0.09 17.74
N PHE A 305 -9.41 0.20 17.04
CA PHE A 305 -10.35 1.31 17.14
C PHE A 305 -11.47 0.95 18.10
N ALA A 306 -11.59 1.67 19.21
CA ALA A 306 -12.75 1.56 20.10
C ALA A 306 -14.00 2.10 19.41
N ILE A 307 -15.11 1.38 19.44
CA ILE A 307 -16.36 1.78 18.79
C ILE A 307 -17.57 1.52 19.69
N GLY A 308 -18.60 2.31 19.53
CA GLY A 308 -19.93 2.14 20.15
C GLY A 308 -20.19 3.10 21.28
N GLY A 309 -21.11 4.06 21.03
CA GLY A 309 -21.58 5.03 22.02
C GLY A 309 -20.53 6.03 22.51
N ILE A 310 -19.45 6.23 21.76
CA ILE A 310 -18.35 7.13 22.15
C ILE A 310 -18.68 8.56 21.71
N ASP A 311 -18.53 9.50 22.66
CA ASP A 311 -18.68 10.94 22.49
C ASP A 311 -17.73 11.70 23.44
N LEU A 312 -17.82 13.02 23.47
CA LEU A 312 -16.98 13.88 24.32
C LEU A 312 -17.26 13.70 25.82
N ASP A 313 -18.47 13.28 26.21
CA ASP A 313 -18.85 13.13 27.59
C ASP A 313 -18.28 11.86 28.26
N ASN A 314 -17.95 10.85 27.42
CA ASN A 314 -17.50 9.54 27.92
C ASN A 314 -16.12 9.09 27.43
N ILE A 315 -15.47 9.82 26.52
CA ILE A 315 -14.16 9.48 25.97
C ILE A 315 -13.06 9.41 27.03
N ALA A 316 -13.16 10.18 28.12
CA ALA A 316 -12.13 10.25 29.16
C ALA A 316 -11.77 8.87 29.73
N ALA A 317 -12.79 8.04 30.03
CA ALA A 317 -12.58 6.69 30.55
C ALA A 317 -11.78 5.77 29.56
N LEU A 318 -11.84 6.04 28.26
CA LEU A 318 -11.07 5.30 27.25
C LEU A 318 -9.63 5.81 27.20
N LEU A 319 -9.43 7.13 27.35
CA LEU A 319 -8.10 7.75 27.39
C LEU A 319 -7.31 7.28 28.62
N ASP A 320 -7.95 7.10 29.76
CA ASP A 320 -7.35 6.61 31.02
C ASP A 320 -6.77 5.19 30.88
N VAL A 321 -7.34 4.35 30.00
CA VAL A 321 -6.83 3.01 29.71
C VAL A 321 -5.90 2.99 28.49
N GLY A 322 -5.40 4.16 28.05
CA GLY A 322 -4.43 4.27 26.96
C GLY A 322 -5.01 4.18 25.55
N CYS A 323 -6.35 4.21 25.39
CA CYS A 323 -6.96 4.25 24.07
C CYS A 323 -6.66 5.59 23.38
N ARG A 324 -6.18 5.52 22.14
CA ARG A 324 -5.90 6.70 21.31
C ARG A 324 -6.49 6.58 19.91
N ARG A 325 -7.31 5.56 19.67
CA ARG A 325 -8.00 5.33 18.38
C ARG A 325 -9.46 5.02 18.64
N ILE A 326 -10.34 5.82 18.05
CA ILE A 326 -11.80 5.64 18.16
C ILE A 326 -12.47 5.65 16.80
N ALA A 327 -13.59 4.96 16.70
CA ALA A 327 -14.51 5.04 15.58
C ALA A 327 -15.89 5.53 16.08
N VAL A 328 -16.41 6.56 15.45
CA VAL A 328 -17.68 7.18 15.88
C VAL A 328 -18.67 7.28 14.72
N ILE A 329 -19.96 7.23 15.06
CA ILE A 329 -21.08 7.49 14.15
C ILE A 329 -21.78 8.78 14.60
N GLY A 330 -22.62 8.66 15.62
CA GLY A 330 -23.52 9.70 16.08
C GLY A 330 -22.83 10.97 16.56
N ALA A 331 -21.68 10.83 17.21
CA ALA A 331 -20.94 11.98 17.74
C ALA A 331 -20.55 13.02 16.67
N ILE A 332 -20.45 12.60 15.40
CA ILE A 332 -20.20 13.49 14.27
C ILE A 332 -21.42 13.57 13.36
N MET A 333 -21.99 12.41 12.96
CA MET A 333 -23.08 12.38 11.99
C MET A 333 -24.40 12.98 12.50
N ALA A 334 -24.61 13.09 13.81
CA ALA A 334 -25.77 13.75 14.39
C ALA A 334 -25.46 15.13 15.00
N ALA A 335 -24.22 15.60 14.95
CA ALA A 335 -23.82 16.88 15.49
C ALA A 335 -24.43 18.04 14.67
N GLU A 336 -24.79 19.16 15.33
CA GLU A 336 -25.18 20.38 14.64
C GLU A 336 -24.03 20.94 13.78
N ASN A 337 -22.79 20.80 14.25
CA ASN A 337 -21.59 21.20 13.55
C ASN A 337 -20.59 20.03 13.53
N PRO A 338 -20.58 19.20 12.47
CA PRO A 338 -19.67 18.07 12.31
C PRO A 338 -18.18 18.44 12.33
N GLU A 339 -17.79 19.60 11.80
CA GLU A 339 -16.41 20.06 11.83
C GLU A 339 -15.94 20.30 13.27
N ARG A 340 -16.70 21.07 14.05
CA ARG A 340 -16.38 21.36 15.46
C ARG A 340 -16.35 20.08 16.30
N ALA A 341 -17.32 19.18 16.12
CA ALA A 341 -17.36 17.90 16.83
C ALA A 341 -16.13 17.04 16.53
N SER A 342 -15.70 17.00 15.26
CA SER A 342 -14.49 16.30 14.83
C SER A 342 -13.23 16.90 15.43
N GLN A 343 -13.09 18.23 15.41
CA GLN A 343 -11.95 18.94 16.01
C GLN A 343 -11.83 18.66 17.52
N GLN A 344 -12.94 18.70 18.24
CA GLN A 344 -12.97 18.43 19.68
C GLN A 344 -12.58 16.98 20.00
N LEU A 345 -13.06 16.00 19.25
CA LEU A 345 -12.69 14.60 19.42
C LEU A 345 -11.20 14.39 19.10
N LEU A 346 -10.69 14.96 18.02
CA LEU A 346 -9.27 14.87 17.68
C LEU A 346 -8.39 15.53 18.75
N GLN A 347 -8.79 16.68 19.27
CA GLN A 347 -8.07 17.37 20.34
C GLN A 347 -8.03 16.51 21.63
N ALA A 348 -9.13 15.83 21.98
CA ALA A 348 -9.17 14.94 23.15
C ALA A 348 -8.24 13.72 22.98
N LEU A 349 -8.04 13.22 21.75
CA LEU A 349 -7.18 12.06 21.47
C LEU A 349 -5.69 12.39 21.49
N LEU A 350 -5.29 13.66 21.47
CA LEU A 350 -3.89 14.04 21.58
C LEU A 350 -3.32 13.59 22.93
N PRO A 351 -2.03 13.17 22.98
CA PRO A 351 -1.39 12.90 24.27
C PRO A 351 -1.40 14.19 25.12
N PRO A 352 -1.49 14.05 26.44
CA PRO A 352 -1.34 15.23 27.32
C PRO A 352 -0.01 15.91 27.01
N VAL A 353 -0.03 17.23 26.91
CA VAL A 353 1.20 18.03 26.76
C VAL A 353 1.86 18.06 28.15
N ASP A 354 3.06 17.46 28.26
CA ASP A 354 3.89 17.48 29.47
C ASP A 354 4.32 18.91 29.84
#